data_cdccacb1677e8f1d63f96c99de351aa2
#
_entry.id   cdccacb1677e8f1d63f96c99de351aa2
#
_cell.length_a   1.000
_cell.length_b   1.000
_cell.length_c   1.000
_cell.angle_alpha   90.00
_cell.angle_beta   90.00
_cell.angle_gamma   90.00
#
_symmetry.space_group_name_H-M   'P 1'
#
loop_
_entity.id
_entity.type
_entity.pdbx_description
1 polymer ?
#
loop_
_entity_poly.entity_id
_entity_poly.type
_entity_poly.pdbx_seq_one_letter_code
_entity_poly.pdbx_strand_id
1 'polypeptide(L)'
;MGRKRSYIQIWGALLCGVCLAAGLLTGCGKSTDDGGATAKKTKITVGCDDFAPFSYMDGDGNMTGIDVELGEEAFRRMGYQAEFTIINWEEKKTLLESGAIDCIWSSFSMDGREEEYRWSGPYMRSHQVVAVNVDSDIHSLKDLKDKVIAVQSTTKPEEMIRSHHEALPELRRVISVQKRDLMFLLLSKGYVDAIAAHDTGIRQFMSESGLEFRILEEPLLTVGLGVAFDKTNPGGLSDQLNTILREMYHDGTTERIIGEYIQDTDRYLGGLYENR
;
A
#
# COMPACT_ATOMS: atom_id res chain seq x y z
N MET A 1 36.55 28.15 -45.50
CA MET A 1 36.81 27.17 -46.58
C MET A 1 35.90 26.01 -46.25
N GLY A 2 34.81 25.73 -46.84
CA GLY A 2 34.30 25.95 -48.21
C GLY A 2 34.09 24.61 -48.89
N ARG A 3 32.87 24.24 -49.04
CA ARG A 3 32.16 23.62 -50.16
C ARG A 3 31.23 22.51 -49.70
N LYS A 4 29.91 22.63 -49.73
CA LYS A 4 28.84 22.81 -50.75
C LYS A 4 28.79 21.71 -51.83
N ARG A 5 27.52 21.22 -51.98
CA ARG A 5 26.83 20.69 -53.21
C ARG A 5 26.75 19.16 -53.27
N SER A 6 25.66 18.49 -53.79
CA SER A 6 24.44 18.97 -54.46
C SER A 6 23.51 17.78 -54.69
N TYR A 7 22.22 18.07 -54.79
CA TYR A 7 21.10 17.33 -55.36
C TYR A 7 21.39 16.46 -56.57
N ILE A 8 20.60 15.36 -56.74
CA ILE A 8 19.98 15.03 -58.04
C ILE A 8 18.71 14.19 -57.73
N GLN A 9 17.56 14.74 -58.15
CA GLN A 9 16.33 14.04 -58.49
C GLN A 9 16.45 13.48 -59.89
N ILE A 10 15.84 12.33 -60.20
CA ILE A 10 15.33 12.05 -61.57
C ILE A 10 14.13 11.07 -61.47
N TRP A 11 13.14 11.43 -62.16
CA TRP A 11 11.82 10.91 -62.48
C TRP A 11 11.85 9.71 -63.47
N GLY A 12 10.71 8.98 -63.50
CA GLY A 12 10.30 8.13 -64.65
C GLY A 12 9.30 7.03 -64.18
N ALA A 13 8.21 7.07 -64.38
CA ALA A 13 6.97 7.13 -65.12
C ALA A 13 6.62 5.79 -65.83
N LEU A 14 5.37 5.30 -65.51
CA LEU A 14 4.37 4.60 -66.31
C LEU A 14 4.75 3.30 -67.04
N LEU A 15 3.94 2.23 -66.84
CA LEU A 15 2.97 1.73 -67.81
C LEU A 15 2.11 0.54 -67.33
N CYS A 16 0.88 0.55 -67.81
CA CYS A 16 -0.26 -0.35 -67.64
C CYS A 16 -0.03 -1.81 -67.97
N GLY A 17 -0.83 -2.69 -67.39
CA GLY A 17 -1.09 -4.04 -67.92
C GLY A 17 -2.22 -4.73 -67.15
N VAL A 18 -3.44 -4.61 -67.69
CA VAL A 18 -4.65 -5.35 -67.30
C VAL A 18 -4.55 -6.77 -67.84
N CYS A 19 -4.78 -7.78 -67.03
CA CYS A 19 -5.31 -9.08 -67.46
C CYS A 19 -6.19 -9.71 -66.42
N LEU A 20 -7.49 -9.81 -66.70
CA LEU A 20 -8.48 -10.67 -66.08
C LEU A 20 -8.15 -12.12 -66.34
N ALA A 21 -8.24 -13.00 -65.37
CA ALA A 21 -8.65 -14.38 -65.55
C ALA A 21 -9.21 -14.92 -64.23
N ALA A 22 -10.45 -15.33 -64.28
CA ALA A 22 -11.20 -15.99 -63.23
C ALA A 22 -10.67 -17.42 -62.98
N GLY A 23 -10.63 -17.81 -61.74
CA GLY A 23 -10.37 -19.17 -61.30
C GLY A 23 -10.95 -19.43 -59.90
N LEU A 24 -12.17 -19.91 -59.86
CA LEU A 24 -12.79 -20.48 -58.65
C LEU A 24 -12.10 -21.80 -58.31
N LEU A 25 -11.51 -21.87 -57.11
CA LEU A 25 -11.30 -23.15 -56.41
C LEU A 25 -11.42 -22.90 -54.91
N THR A 26 -12.48 -23.47 -54.39
CA THR A 26 -12.77 -23.70 -52.98
C THR A 26 -11.65 -24.46 -52.29
N GLY A 27 -11.04 -23.83 -51.28
CA GLY A 27 -10.13 -24.47 -50.35
C GLY A 27 -10.49 -24.03 -48.93
N CYS A 28 -11.31 -24.80 -48.22
CA CYS A 28 -11.47 -24.72 -46.80
C CYS A 28 -10.15 -25.08 -46.11
N GLY A 29 -9.34 -24.07 -45.82
CA GLY A 29 -8.22 -24.15 -44.90
C GLY A 29 -8.62 -23.43 -43.61
N LYS A 30 -8.98 -24.22 -42.61
CA LYS A 30 -9.25 -23.75 -41.25
C LYS A 30 -7.88 -23.41 -40.64
N SER A 31 -7.42 -22.19 -40.86
CA SER A 31 -6.31 -21.64 -40.09
C SER A 31 -6.86 -21.34 -38.71
N THR A 32 -6.57 -22.20 -37.76
CA THR A 32 -6.62 -21.88 -36.37
C THR A 32 -5.46 -20.95 -36.10
N ASP A 33 -5.70 -19.66 -36.30
CA ASP A 33 -4.83 -18.60 -35.78
C ASP A 33 -5.11 -18.53 -34.27
N ASP A 34 -4.33 -19.32 -33.54
CA ASP A 34 -4.30 -19.29 -32.09
C ASP A 34 -3.46 -18.08 -31.67
N GLY A 35 -3.91 -16.91 -32.11
CA GLY A 35 -3.45 -15.63 -31.63
C GLY A 35 -4.07 -15.42 -30.25
N GLY A 36 -3.41 -15.96 -29.22
CA GLY A 36 -3.68 -15.61 -27.82
C GLY A 36 -3.51 -14.11 -27.62
N ALA A 37 -4.56 -13.35 -27.94
CA ALA A 37 -4.70 -12.00 -27.46
C ALA A 37 -4.79 -12.12 -25.94
N THR A 38 -3.68 -11.87 -25.24
CA THR A 38 -3.69 -11.63 -23.80
C THR A 38 -4.62 -10.46 -23.56
N ALA A 39 -5.84 -10.76 -23.13
CA ALA A 39 -6.82 -9.75 -22.76
C ALA A 39 -6.13 -8.81 -21.77
N LYS A 40 -6.03 -7.53 -22.12
CA LYS A 40 -5.41 -6.52 -21.26
C LYS A 40 -6.21 -6.51 -19.97
N LYS A 41 -5.61 -6.96 -18.86
CA LYS A 41 -6.27 -6.97 -17.55
C LYS A 41 -6.69 -5.54 -17.19
N THR A 42 -7.88 -5.40 -16.65
CA THR A 42 -8.33 -4.11 -16.08
C THR A 42 -7.41 -3.76 -14.92
N LYS A 43 -6.87 -2.55 -14.92
CA LYS A 43 -6.00 -2.04 -13.87
C LYS A 43 -6.82 -1.55 -12.69
N ILE A 44 -6.30 -1.76 -11.48
CA ILE A 44 -6.79 -1.21 -10.23
C ILE A 44 -5.69 -0.30 -9.66
N THR A 45 -5.99 0.97 -9.50
CA THR A 45 -5.07 1.95 -8.91
C THR A 45 -5.20 1.93 -7.39
N VAL A 46 -4.13 1.53 -6.73
CA VAL A 46 -4.07 1.40 -5.27
C VAL A 46 -3.27 2.56 -4.70
N GLY A 47 -3.91 3.39 -3.87
CA GLY A 47 -3.23 4.46 -3.14
C GLY A 47 -2.56 3.93 -1.88
N CYS A 48 -1.27 4.21 -1.70
CA CYS A 48 -0.50 3.81 -0.52
C CYS A 48 0.39 4.95 0.00
N ASP A 49 0.83 4.84 1.26
CA ASP A 49 1.88 5.67 1.86
C ASP A 49 3.25 5.04 1.56
N ASP A 50 4.32 5.80 1.66
CA ASP A 50 5.69 5.27 1.67
C ASP A 50 6.02 4.80 3.09
N PHE A 51 5.86 3.50 3.33
CA PHE A 51 5.96 2.93 4.66
C PHE A 51 6.43 1.46 4.67
N ALA A 52 7.73 1.24 4.82
CA ALA A 52 8.28 -0.10 5.04
C ALA A 52 7.82 -0.69 6.42
N PRO A 53 7.53 -2.00 6.48
CA PRO A 53 7.63 -3.01 5.45
C PRO A 53 6.32 -3.21 4.64
N PHE A 54 5.37 -2.28 4.67
CA PHE A 54 4.03 -2.45 4.07
C PHE A 54 4.00 -2.08 2.59
N SER A 55 4.42 -0.87 2.24
CA SER A 55 4.47 -0.35 0.87
C SER A 55 5.58 0.67 0.76
N TYR A 56 6.57 0.40 -0.06
CA TYR A 56 7.75 1.25 -0.23
C TYR A 56 8.46 0.97 -1.55
N MET A 57 9.38 1.86 -1.94
CA MET A 57 10.23 1.64 -3.12
C MET A 57 11.49 0.89 -2.70
N ASP A 58 11.82 -0.20 -3.37
CA ASP A 58 13.10 -0.90 -3.18
C ASP A 58 14.28 -0.13 -3.79
N GLY A 59 15.50 -0.68 -3.65
CA GLY A 59 16.71 -0.06 -4.18
C GLY A 59 16.77 0.02 -5.70
N ASP A 60 15.96 -0.74 -6.40
CA ASP A 60 15.85 -0.77 -7.87
C ASP A 60 14.71 0.13 -8.38
N GLY A 61 13.95 0.73 -7.48
CA GLY A 61 12.84 1.63 -7.79
C GLY A 61 11.52 0.90 -8.09
N ASN A 62 11.35 -0.34 -7.62
CA ASN A 62 10.09 -1.05 -7.72
C ASN A 62 9.28 -0.91 -6.42
N MET A 63 7.96 -0.85 -6.55
CA MET A 63 7.07 -0.94 -5.40
C MET A 63 7.11 -2.36 -4.83
N THR A 64 7.28 -2.47 -3.51
CA THR A 64 7.34 -3.74 -2.78
C THR A 64 6.78 -3.59 -1.37
N GLY A 65 6.67 -4.69 -0.63
CA GLY A 65 6.20 -4.73 0.74
C GLY A 65 4.96 -5.59 0.92
N ILE A 66 4.61 -5.83 2.17
CA ILE A 66 3.50 -6.72 2.58
C ILE A 66 2.21 -6.38 1.82
N ASP A 67 1.84 -5.10 1.80
CA ASP A 67 0.57 -4.66 1.21
C ASP A 67 0.61 -4.74 -0.32
N VAL A 68 1.77 -4.44 -0.91
CA VAL A 68 1.97 -4.52 -2.36
C VAL A 68 1.83 -5.97 -2.82
N GLU A 69 2.55 -6.90 -2.21
CA GLU A 69 2.54 -8.30 -2.63
C GLU A 69 1.21 -8.99 -2.35
N LEU A 70 0.57 -8.70 -1.20
CA LEU A 70 -0.78 -9.17 -0.94
C LEU A 70 -1.79 -8.62 -1.97
N GLY A 71 -1.68 -7.33 -2.31
CA GLY A 71 -2.57 -6.69 -3.25
C GLY A 71 -2.38 -7.20 -4.68
N GLU A 72 -1.15 -7.35 -5.13
CA GLU A 72 -0.83 -7.92 -6.44
C GLU A 72 -1.39 -9.34 -6.58
N GLU A 73 -1.17 -10.20 -5.58
CA GLU A 73 -1.69 -11.57 -5.60
C GLU A 73 -3.21 -11.62 -5.52
N ALA A 74 -3.83 -10.81 -4.64
CA ALA A 74 -5.28 -10.75 -4.50
C ALA A 74 -5.96 -10.29 -5.80
N PHE A 75 -5.52 -9.17 -6.37
CA PHE A 75 -6.07 -8.65 -7.61
C PHE A 75 -5.78 -9.55 -8.81
N ARG A 76 -4.62 -10.23 -8.84
CA ARG A 76 -4.30 -11.25 -9.85
C ARG A 76 -5.31 -12.41 -9.82
N ARG A 77 -5.69 -12.90 -8.62
CA ARG A 77 -6.73 -13.96 -8.46
C ARG A 77 -8.10 -13.49 -8.95
N MET A 78 -8.39 -12.22 -8.80
CA MET A 78 -9.62 -11.60 -9.28
C MET A 78 -9.59 -11.27 -10.78
N GLY A 79 -8.47 -11.47 -11.49
CA GLY A 79 -8.32 -11.17 -12.91
C GLY A 79 -7.92 -9.73 -13.22
N TYR A 80 -7.58 -8.93 -12.21
CA TYR A 80 -7.10 -7.55 -12.35
C TYR A 80 -5.57 -7.45 -12.28
N GLN A 81 -5.05 -6.26 -12.56
CA GLN A 81 -3.66 -5.88 -12.33
C GLN A 81 -3.65 -4.72 -11.33
N ALA A 82 -3.04 -4.92 -10.16
CA ALA A 82 -2.82 -3.83 -9.21
C ALA A 82 -1.71 -2.88 -9.72
N GLU A 83 -1.89 -1.60 -9.48
CA GLU A 83 -0.90 -0.55 -9.74
C GLU A 83 -0.81 0.32 -8.49
N PHE A 84 0.20 0.07 -7.66
CA PHE A 84 0.42 0.81 -6.43
C PHE A 84 1.04 2.17 -6.71
N THR A 85 0.52 3.20 -6.05
CA THR A 85 0.97 4.58 -6.19
C THR A 85 1.14 5.23 -4.82
N ILE A 86 2.31 5.80 -4.54
CA ILE A 86 2.53 6.58 -3.32
C ILE A 86 1.76 7.88 -3.46
N ILE A 87 0.89 8.16 -2.49
CA ILE A 87 0.03 9.35 -2.46
C ILE A 87 0.40 10.28 -1.31
N ASN A 88 -0.05 11.53 -1.37
CA ASN A 88 -0.11 12.35 -0.16
C ASN A 88 -1.15 11.76 0.80
N TRP A 89 -0.67 11.22 1.94
CA TRP A 89 -1.53 10.51 2.89
C TRP A 89 -2.68 11.34 3.45
N GLU A 90 -2.49 12.65 3.58
CA GLU A 90 -3.55 13.58 4.03
C GLU A 90 -4.70 13.69 3.03
N GLU A 91 -4.43 13.43 1.74
CA GLU A 91 -5.40 13.54 0.64
C GLU A 91 -6.10 12.22 0.30
N LYS A 92 -5.73 11.11 0.97
CA LYS A 92 -6.21 9.75 0.65
C LYS A 92 -7.72 9.65 0.46
N LYS A 93 -8.50 10.31 1.32
CA LYS A 93 -9.97 10.29 1.23
C LYS A 93 -10.48 11.03 -0.01
N THR A 94 -9.95 12.22 -0.27
CA THR A 94 -10.31 13.02 -1.46
C THR A 94 -9.95 12.31 -2.76
N LEU A 95 -8.76 11.67 -2.81
CA LEU A 95 -8.33 10.89 -3.97
C LEU A 95 -9.26 9.68 -4.21
N LEU A 96 -9.68 9.01 -3.14
CA LEU A 96 -10.62 7.89 -3.23
C LEU A 96 -12.01 8.35 -3.70
N GLU A 97 -12.57 9.39 -3.07
CA GLU A 97 -13.90 9.93 -3.40
C GLU A 97 -13.96 10.53 -4.82
N SER A 98 -12.86 11.06 -5.33
CA SER A 98 -12.77 11.55 -6.71
C SER A 98 -12.57 10.45 -7.76
N GLY A 99 -12.29 9.21 -7.34
CA GLY A 99 -11.95 8.11 -8.25
C GLY A 99 -10.55 8.21 -8.86
N ALA A 100 -9.66 9.05 -8.32
CA ALA A 100 -8.26 9.10 -8.72
C ALA A 100 -7.50 7.81 -8.31
N ILE A 101 -7.95 7.16 -7.25
CA ILE A 101 -7.57 5.82 -6.85
C ILE A 101 -8.82 4.97 -6.63
N ASP A 102 -8.72 3.66 -6.88
CA ASP A 102 -9.83 2.71 -6.72
C ASP A 102 -9.97 2.23 -5.26
N CYS A 103 -8.86 2.15 -4.54
CA CYS A 103 -8.83 1.78 -3.13
C CYS A 103 -7.57 2.32 -2.43
N ILE A 104 -7.60 2.29 -1.08
CA ILE A 104 -6.46 2.59 -0.21
C ILE A 104 -6.00 1.28 0.41
N TRP A 105 -4.73 0.91 0.20
CA TRP A 105 -4.10 -0.26 0.81
C TRP A 105 -2.71 0.12 1.31
N SER A 106 -2.59 0.41 2.61
CA SER A 106 -1.35 0.90 3.22
C SER A 106 -1.42 0.79 4.75
N SER A 107 -1.35 -0.41 5.29
CA SER A 107 -1.48 -0.66 6.74
C SER A 107 -2.62 0.15 7.37
N PHE A 108 -3.74 0.29 6.67
CA PHE A 108 -4.79 1.21 7.05
C PHE A 108 -5.71 0.59 8.11
N SER A 109 -5.70 1.18 9.32
CA SER A 109 -6.51 0.72 10.46
C SER A 109 -8.00 0.90 10.20
N MET A 110 -8.77 -0.17 10.34
CA MET A 110 -10.22 -0.18 10.17
C MET A 110 -10.95 0.40 11.38
N ASP A 111 -10.42 0.14 12.58
CA ASP A 111 -11.06 0.42 13.87
C ASP A 111 -11.47 1.88 14.02
N GLY A 112 -12.76 2.11 14.28
CA GLY A 112 -13.38 3.43 14.42
C GLY A 112 -13.60 4.19 13.10
N ARG A 113 -13.41 3.53 11.96
CA ARG A 113 -13.60 4.09 10.60
C ARG A 113 -14.56 3.26 9.75
N GLU A 114 -15.30 2.35 10.38
CA GLU A 114 -16.22 1.41 9.72
C GLU A 114 -17.30 2.16 8.95
N GLU A 115 -17.69 3.33 9.46
CA GLU A 115 -18.69 4.18 8.85
C GLU A 115 -18.14 5.15 7.78
N GLU A 116 -16.83 5.32 7.69
CA GLU A 116 -16.21 6.24 6.73
C GLU A 116 -15.94 5.62 5.36
N TYR A 117 -15.66 4.32 5.34
CA TYR A 117 -15.24 3.58 4.15
C TYR A 117 -16.02 2.28 4.02
N ARG A 118 -16.04 1.72 2.81
CA ARG A 118 -16.35 0.32 2.60
C ARG A 118 -15.06 -0.48 2.72
N TRP A 119 -15.05 -1.53 3.53
CA TRP A 119 -13.83 -2.25 3.88
C TRP A 119 -13.78 -3.67 3.32
N SER A 120 -12.57 -4.10 2.94
CA SER A 120 -12.22 -5.52 2.79
C SER A 120 -11.14 -5.88 3.82
N GLY A 121 -11.28 -7.03 4.45
CA GLY A 121 -10.37 -7.48 5.53
C GLY A 121 -11.10 -7.69 6.87
N PRO A 122 -10.36 -7.67 8.01
CA PRO A 122 -8.92 -7.37 8.07
C PRO A 122 -8.07 -8.46 7.42
N TYR A 123 -6.97 -8.08 6.78
CA TYR A 123 -5.99 -9.02 6.22
C TYR A 123 -4.83 -9.33 7.18
N MET A 124 -4.65 -8.48 8.19
CA MET A 124 -3.60 -8.56 9.21
C MET A 124 -4.04 -7.78 10.45
N ARG A 125 -3.57 -8.17 11.63
CA ARG A 125 -3.60 -7.31 12.84
C ARG A 125 -2.31 -6.51 12.92
N SER A 126 -2.34 -5.41 13.64
CA SER A 126 -1.14 -4.63 13.95
C SER A 126 -1.27 -3.95 15.30
N HIS A 127 -0.14 -3.68 15.95
CA HIS A 127 -0.09 -3.00 17.22
C HIS A 127 0.39 -1.56 17.00
N GLN A 128 -0.47 -0.60 17.35
CA GLN A 128 -0.05 0.79 17.48
C GLN A 128 0.68 0.91 18.81
N VAL A 129 1.92 1.31 18.78
CA VAL A 129 2.79 1.38 19.96
C VAL A 129 3.44 2.74 20.11
N VAL A 130 3.96 3.01 21.30
CA VAL A 130 4.82 4.16 21.57
C VAL A 130 6.28 3.71 21.60
N ALA A 131 7.15 4.47 20.95
CA ALA A 131 8.60 4.29 21.04
C ALA A 131 9.27 5.56 21.58
N VAL A 132 10.34 5.34 22.34
CA VAL A 132 11.14 6.37 23.00
C VAL A 132 12.63 6.09 22.79
N ASN A 133 13.50 7.06 23.02
CA ASN A 133 14.93 6.79 23.03
C ASN A 133 15.29 5.76 24.11
N VAL A 134 16.31 4.94 23.87
CA VAL A 134 16.72 3.87 24.80
C VAL A 134 17.03 4.36 26.21
N ASP A 135 17.58 5.57 26.32
CA ASP A 135 17.95 6.20 27.60
C ASP A 135 16.81 7.01 28.24
N SER A 136 15.60 6.99 27.66
CA SER A 136 14.44 7.72 28.18
C SER A 136 13.97 7.16 29.52
N ASP A 137 13.46 8.03 30.39
CA ASP A 137 12.79 7.71 31.65
C ASP A 137 11.31 7.25 31.48
N ILE A 138 10.80 7.23 30.25
CA ILE A 138 9.44 6.82 29.92
C ILE A 138 9.39 5.30 29.76
N HIS A 139 8.73 4.58 30.65
CA HIS A 139 8.62 3.12 30.64
C HIS A 139 7.18 2.60 30.41
N SER A 140 6.19 3.48 30.57
CA SER A 140 4.78 3.17 30.38
C SER A 140 4.04 4.32 29.70
N LEU A 141 2.81 4.08 29.25
CA LEU A 141 1.97 5.14 28.66
C LEU A 141 1.67 6.26 29.66
N LYS A 142 1.63 5.98 30.96
CA LYS A 142 1.39 6.98 32.03
C LYS A 142 2.54 7.99 32.16
N ASP A 143 3.76 7.57 31.83
CA ASP A 143 4.96 8.43 31.89
C ASP A 143 5.00 9.48 30.75
N LEU A 144 4.06 9.38 29.80
CA LEU A 144 3.88 10.39 28.74
C LEU A 144 3.25 11.69 29.25
N LYS A 145 2.81 11.75 30.53
CA LYS A 145 2.28 12.99 31.09
C LYS A 145 3.28 14.13 30.93
N ASP A 146 2.80 15.26 30.42
CA ASP A 146 3.57 16.48 30.16
C ASP A 146 4.74 16.30 29.16
N LYS A 147 4.76 15.21 28.38
CA LYS A 147 5.78 14.94 27.34
C LYS A 147 5.33 15.43 25.97
N VAL A 148 6.26 15.49 25.02
CA VAL A 148 6.02 15.83 23.62
C VAL A 148 6.04 14.54 22.79
N ILE A 149 4.99 14.28 22.03
CA ILE A 149 4.91 13.13 21.13
C ILE A 149 4.81 13.58 19.67
N ALA A 150 5.48 12.87 18.76
CA ALA A 150 5.26 13.03 17.34
C ALA A 150 4.47 11.85 16.75
N VAL A 151 3.58 12.16 15.82
CA VAL A 151 2.75 11.21 15.08
C VAL A 151 2.64 11.62 13.62
N GLN A 152 2.35 10.70 12.74
CA GLN A 152 2.00 11.07 11.36
C GLN A 152 0.55 11.56 11.30
N SER A 153 0.33 12.62 10.51
CA SER A 153 -0.99 13.20 10.29
C SER A 153 -1.99 12.18 9.75
N THR A 154 -3.23 12.30 10.17
CA THR A 154 -4.39 11.50 9.72
C THR A 154 -4.24 9.98 9.94
N THR A 155 -3.36 9.58 10.90
CA THR A 155 -3.19 8.19 11.34
C THR A 155 -4.02 7.89 12.59
N LYS A 156 -4.13 6.60 12.93
CA LYS A 156 -4.88 6.18 14.13
C LYS A 156 -4.28 6.70 15.43
N PRO A 157 -2.94 6.69 15.65
CA PRO A 157 -2.34 7.35 16.82
C PRO A 157 -2.68 8.83 16.95
N GLU A 158 -2.65 9.59 15.84
CA GLU A 158 -3.04 11.00 15.91
C GLU A 158 -4.50 11.17 16.33
N GLU A 159 -5.41 10.38 15.76
CA GLU A 159 -6.83 10.38 16.09
C GLU A 159 -7.06 10.09 17.60
N MET A 160 -6.42 9.02 18.14
CA MET A 160 -6.52 8.67 19.56
C MET A 160 -6.05 9.79 20.48
N ILE A 161 -4.91 10.42 20.14
CA ILE A 161 -4.35 11.51 20.93
C ILE A 161 -5.29 12.73 20.89
N ARG A 162 -5.80 13.09 19.73
CA ARG A 162 -6.70 14.25 19.56
C ARG A 162 -8.06 14.04 20.21
N SER A 163 -8.53 12.80 20.28
CA SER A 163 -9.78 12.45 20.96
C SER A 163 -9.63 12.29 22.49
N HIS A 164 -8.44 12.57 23.05
CA HIS A 164 -8.14 12.36 24.46
C HIS A 164 -8.49 10.94 24.93
N HIS A 165 -8.02 9.94 24.16
CA HIS A 165 -8.27 8.53 24.49
C HIS A 165 -7.82 8.21 25.91
N GLU A 166 -8.65 7.50 26.68
CA GLU A 166 -8.46 7.23 28.11
C GLU A 166 -7.12 6.52 28.46
N ALA A 167 -6.52 5.80 27.52
CA ALA A 167 -5.22 5.15 27.71
C ALA A 167 -4.05 6.14 27.77
N LEU A 168 -4.26 7.41 27.40
CA LEU A 168 -3.20 8.42 27.34
C LEU A 168 -3.40 9.50 28.38
N PRO A 169 -2.32 9.90 29.09
CA PRO A 169 -2.34 11.06 29.98
C PRO A 169 -2.36 12.36 29.17
N GLU A 170 -2.52 13.49 29.86
CA GLU A 170 -2.38 14.80 29.25
C GLU A 170 -0.94 15.01 28.76
N LEU A 171 -0.80 15.26 27.45
CA LEU A 171 0.47 15.53 26.78
C LEU A 171 0.77 17.02 26.77
N ARG A 172 2.04 17.40 26.92
CA ARG A 172 2.47 18.80 26.76
C ARG A 172 2.25 19.32 25.34
N ARG A 173 2.55 18.51 24.33
CA ARG A 173 2.39 18.86 22.92
C ARG A 173 2.35 17.63 22.02
N VAL A 174 1.58 17.73 20.96
CA VAL A 174 1.56 16.77 19.86
C VAL A 174 2.13 17.43 18.61
N ILE A 175 3.08 16.79 17.95
CA ILE A 175 3.65 17.23 16.67
C ILE A 175 3.16 16.26 15.60
N SER A 176 2.27 16.76 14.74
CA SER A 176 1.81 16.00 13.57
C SER A 176 2.71 16.29 12.38
N VAL A 177 3.22 15.25 11.74
CA VAL A 177 4.10 15.35 10.56
C VAL A 177 3.46 14.64 9.37
N GLN A 178 3.69 15.15 8.16
CA GLN A 178 3.18 14.50 6.94
C GLN A 178 3.98 13.24 6.59
N LYS A 179 5.32 13.35 6.66
CA LYS A 179 6.23 12.24 6.33
C LYS A 179 6.68 11.52 7.59
N ARG A 180 6.50 10.22 7.60
CA ARG A 180 6.81 9.33 8.73
C ARG A 180 8.28 9.39 9.15
N ASP A 181 9.21 9.47 8.19
CA ASP A 181 10.65 9.54 8.46
C ASP A 181 11.03 10.72 9.33
N LEU A 182 10.31 11.85 9.18
CA LEU A 182 10.55 13.02 10.05
C LEU A 182 10.24 12.72 11.51
N MET A 183 9.25 11.89 11.79
CA MET A 183 8.88 11.47 13.15
C MET A 183 10.05 10.71 13.82
N PHE A 184 10.65 9.76 13.12
CA PHE A 184 11.83 9.02 13.62
C PHE A 184 13.03 9.93 13.82
N LEU A 185 13.26 10.86 12.89
CA LEU A 185 14.33 11.84 13.00
C LEU A 185 14.15 12.75 14.23
N LEU A 186 12.92 13.24 14.48
CA LEU A 186 12.62 14.07 15.64
C LEU A 186 12.91 13.34 16.95
N LEU A 187 12.55 12.04 17.04
CA LEU A 187 12.86 11.23 18.21
C LEU A 187 14.37 11.02 18.38
N SER A 188 15.07 10.60 17.32
CA SER A 188 16.52 10.33 17.38
C SER A 188 17.35 11.55 17.76
N LYS A 189 16.86 12.76 17.48
CA LYS A 189 17.51 14.03 17.84
C LYS A 189 17.02 14.60 19.17
N GLY A 190 16.09 13.95 19.87
CA GLY A 190 15.54 14.43 21.13
C GLY A 190 14.65 15.67 21.03
N TYR A 191 14.12 15.97 19.83
CA TYR A 191 13.14 17.06 19.65
C TYR A 191 11.75 16.69 20.15
N VAL A 192 11.48 15.40 20.28
CA VAL A 192 10.30 14.84 20.92
C VAL A 192 10.71 13.77 21.90
N ASP A 193 9.87 13.54 22.91
CA ASP A 193 10.10 12.53 23.95
C ASP A 193 9.68 11.13 23.47
N ALA A 194 8.68 11.06 22.58
CA ALA A 194 8.11 9.82 22.10
C ALA A 194 7.56 9.97 20.66
N ILE A 195 7.36 8.83 20.01
CA ILE A 195 6.61 8.69 18.76
C ILE A 195 5.57 7.58 18.88
N ALA A 196 4.52 7.61 18.05
CA ALA A 196 3.56 6.52 17.98
C ALA A 196 3.29 6.09 16.53
N ALA A 197 3.39 4.78 16.28
CA ALA A 197 3.18 4.16 14.99
C ALA A 197 2.95 2.65 15.13
N HIS A 198 2.80 1.94 14.00
CA HIS A 198 2.82 0.48 13.95
C HIS A 198 4.17 -0.07 14.43
N ASP A 199 4.14 -1.08 15.30
CA ASP A 199 5.35 -1.71 15.85
C ASP A 199 6.25 -2.31 14.76
N THR A 200 5.66 -2.88 13.72
CA THR A 200 6.38 -3.43 12.56
C THR A 200 7.19 -2.36 11.83
N GLY A 201 6.61 -1.19 11.58
CA GLY A 201 7.32 -0.09 10.92
C GLY A 201 8.43 0.52 11.77
N ILE A 202 8.23 0.63 13.09
CA ILE A 202 9.30 1.09 14.01
C ILE A 202 10.47 0.10 14.00
N ARG A 203 10.18 -1.21 14.07
CA ARG A 203 11.22 -2.27 14.03
C ARG A 203 11.97 -2.28 12.70
N GLN A 204 11.25 -2.11 11.59
CA GLN A 204 11.85 -2.02 10.26
C GLN A 204 12.80 -0.81 10.17
N PHE A 205 12.35 0.36 10.60
CA PHE A 205 13.19 1.55 10.62
C PHE A 205 14.46 1.37 11.48
N MET A 206 14.35 0.77 12.66
CA MET A 206 15.51 0.47 13.51
C MET A 206 16.50 -0.47 12.79
N SER A 207 15.98 -1.50 12.13
CA SER A 207 16.82 -2.48 11.40
C SER A 207 17.58 -1.84 10.24
N GLU A 208 16.94 -0.93 9.50
CA GLU A 208 17.53 -0.29 8.32
C GLU A 208 18.49 0.85 8.68
N SER A 209 18.13 1.65 9.68
CA SER A 209 18.90 2.84 10.07
C SER A 209 20.03 2.56 11.05
N GLY A 210 19.99 1.41 11.75
CA GLY A 210 20.88 1.11 12.86
C GLY A 210 20.63 1.96 14.11
N LEU A 211 19.55 2.77 14.12
CA LEU A 211 19.12 3.50 15.32
C LEU A 211 18.35 2.59 16.25
N GLU A 212 18.49 2.78 17.54
CA GLU A 212 17.81 1.99 18.56
C GLU A 212 16.80 2.85 19.30
N PHE A 213 15.55 2.35 19.37
CA PHE A 213 14.47 2.89 20.18
C PHE A 213 13.95 1.81 21.13
N ARG A 214 13.43 2.20 22.26
CA ARG A 214 12.68 1.32 23.14
C ARG A 214 11.19 1.44 22.84
N ILE A 215 10.58 0.35 22.39
CA ILE A 215 9.13 0.24 22.23
C ILE A 215 8.55 -0.08 23.61
N LEU A 216 7.53 0.67 24.05
CA LEU A 216 6.83 0.38 25.29
C LEU A 216 6.07 -0.95 25.18
N GLU A 217 6.03 -1.71 26.26
CA GLU A 217 5.39 -3.04 26.29
C GLU A 217 3.87 -2.95 26.09
N GLU A 218 3.24 -1.93 26.67
CA GLU A 218 1.80 -1.70 26.55
C GLU A 218 1.50 -1.04 25.20
N PRO A 219 0.74 -1.71 24.30
CA PRO A 219 0.34 -1.07 23.04
C PRO A 219 -0.72 0.00 23.31
N LEU A 220 -0.72 1.05 22.50
CA LEU A 220 -1.81 2.02 22.46
C LEU A 220 -3.12 1.36 22.03
N LEU A 221 -3.05 0.53 21.00
CA LEU A 221 -4.20 -0.14 20.42
C LEU A 221 -3.74 -1.31 19.55
N THR A 222 -4.52 -2.39 19.54
CA THR A 222 -4.42 -3.43 18.51
C THR A 222 -5.53 -3.20 17.50
N VAL A 223 -5.18 -3.12 16.22
CA VAL A 223 -6.09 -2.76 15.12
C VAL A 223 -6.12 -3.84 14.06
N GLY A 224 -7.25 -3.96 13.35
CA GLY A 224 -7.33 -4.69 12.09
C GLY A 224 -6.89 -3.80 10.93
N LEU A 225 -6.02 -4.32 10.06
CA LEU A 225 -5.62 -3.64 8.82
C LEU A 225 -6.51 -4.11 7.68
N GLY A 226 -7.06 -3.16 6.93
CA GLY A 226 -7.96 -3.44 5.82
C GLY A 226 -7.69 -2.59 4.60
N VAL A 227 -8.41 -2.93 3.53
CA VAL A 227 -8.42 -2.18 2.28
C VAL A 227 -9.68 -1.34 2.24
N ALA A 228 -9.52 -0.03 2.09
CA ALA A 228 -10.62 0.91 2.09
C ALA A 228 -11.06 1.28 0.67
N PHE A 229 -12.35 1.24 0.42
CA PHE A 229 -13.02 1.70 -0.79
C PHE A 229 -13.95 2.85 -0.48
N ASP A 230 -14.30 3.63 -1.49
CA ASP A 230 -15.32 4.65 -1.35
C ASP A 230 -16.63 4.04 -0.83
N LYS A 231 -17.21 4.66 0.19
CA LYS A 231 -18.44 4.16 0.82
C LYS A 231 -19.63 4.14 -0.14
N THR A 232 -19.65 5.03 -1.10
CA THR A 232 -20.71 5.15 -2.11
C THR A 232 -20.59 4.12 -3.24
N ASN A 233 -19.43 3.45 -3.35
CA ASN A 233 -19.20 2.40 -4.34
C ASN A 233 -20.15 1.21 -4.08
N PRO A 234 -20.82 0.65 -5.13
CA PRO A 234 -21.79 -0.43 -4.99
C PRO A 234 -21.25 -1.76 -4.42
N GLY A 235 -19.96 -1.88 -4.15
CA GLY A 235 -19.41 -2.96 -3.34
C GLY A 235 -18.86 -4.17 -4.10
N GLY A 236 -19.07 -4.29 -5.39
CA GLY A 236 -18.68 -5.50 -6.12
C GLY A 236 -17.18 -5.85 -6.01
N LEU A 237 -16.30 -4.86 -6.12
CA LEU A 237 -14.86 -5.06 -6.02
C LEU A 237 -14.43 -5.38 -4.57
N SER A 238 -14.96 -4.63 -3.59
CA SER A 238 -14.63 -4.85 -2.18
C SER A 238 -15.11 -6.21 -1.66
N ASP A 239 -16.30 -6.66 -2.09
CA ASP A 239 -16.86 -7.94 -1.66
C ASP A 239 -16.07 -9.12 -2.26
N GLN A 240 -15.66 -9.01 -3.53
CA GLN A 240 -14.77 -9.99 -4.16
C GLN A 240 -13.40 -10.03 -3.47
N LEU A 241 -12.79 -8.87 -3.21
CA LEU A 241 -11.51 -8.80 -2.52
C LEU A 241 -11.60 -9.43 -1.13
N ASN A 242 -12.68 -9.19 -0.41
CA ASN A 242 -12.90 -9.78 0.91
C ASN A 242 -12.93 -11.32 0.88
N THR A 243 -13.54 -11.88 -0.18
CA THR A 243 -13.54 -13.33 -0.40
C THR A 243 -12.12 -13.84 -0.67
N ILE A 244 -11.39 -13.19 -1.57
CA ILE A 244 -10.02 -13.59 -1.93
C ILE A 244 -9.06 -13.48 -0.75
N LEU A 245 -9.16 -12.43 0.07
CA LEU A 245 -8.32 -12.30 1.27
C LEU A 245 -8.52 -13.47 2.25
N ARG A 246 -9.76 -13.95 2.40
CA ARG A 246 -10.04 -15.14 3.22
C ARG A 246 -9.45 -16.41 2.59
N GLU A 247 -9.58 -16.58 1.28
CA GLU A 247 -8.98 -17.71 0.57
C GLU A 247 -7.45 -17.71 0.74
N MET A 248 -6.80 -16.55 0.57
CA MET A 248 -5.36 -16.39 0.74
C MET A 248 -4.89 -16.69 2.18
N TYR A 249 -5.71 -16.35 3.18
CA TYR A 249 -5.45 -16.73 4.56
C TYR A 249 -5.50 -18.25 4.75
N HIS A 250 -6.55 -18.90 4.26
CA HIS A 250 -6.77 -20.33 4.45
C HIS A 250 -5.82 -21.22 3.65
N ASP A 251 -5.35 -20.78 2.49
CA ASP A 251 -4.39 -21.52 1.66
C ASP A 251 -2.92 -21.25 2.02
N GLY A 252 -2.66 -20.42 3.05
CA GLY A 252 -1.33 -20.10 3.55
C GLY A 252 -0.59 -19.02 2.74
N THR A 253 -1.20 -18.47 1.69
CA THR A 253 -0.58 -17.42 0.87
C THR A 253 -0.29 -16.15 1.69
N THR A 254 -1.25 -15.74 2.54
CA THR A 254 -1.09 -14.55 3.39
C THR A 254 0.08 -14.74 4.36
N GLU A 255 0.17 -15.89 5.04
CA GLU A 255 1.24 -16.19 5.97
C GLU A 255 2.61 -16.22 5.26
N ARG A 256 2.69 -16.86 4.11
CA ARG A 256 3.92 -16.90 3.30
C ARG A 256 4.41 -15.51 2.93
N ILE A 257 3.53 -14.66 2.41
CA ILE A 257 3.91 -13.29 2.00
C ILE A 257 4.35 -12.46 3.21
N ILE A 258 3.57 -12.45 4.30
CA ILE A 258 3.91 -11.68 5.50
C ILE A 258 5.20 -12.22 6.13
N GLY A 259 5.42 -13.54 6.10
CA GLY A 259 6.61 -14.20 6.65
C GLY A 259 7.93 -13.81 5.96
N GLU A 260 7.89 -13.27 4.75
CA GLU A 260 9.07 -12.72 4.08
C GLU A 260 9.56 -11.42 4.74
N TYR A 261 8.67 -10.71 5.45
CA TYR A 261 8.94 -9.41 6.10
C TYR A 261 8.96 -9.49 7.64
N ILE A 262 8.19 -10.39 8.22
CA ILE A 262 7.96 -10.49 9.68
C ILE A 262 8.16 -11.92 10.14
N GLN A 263 9.01 -12.12 11.17
CA GLN A 263 9.35 -13.48 11.64
C GLN A 263 8.23 -14.14 12.47
N ASP A 264 7.48 -13.38 13.26
CA ASP A 264 6.41 -13.88 14.14
C ASP A 264 5.03 -13.59 13.52
N THR A 265 4.68 -14.35 12.48
CA THR A 265 3.42 -14.17 11.75
C THR A 265 2.19 -14.46 12.60
N ASP A 266 2.27 -15.40 13.54
CA ASP A 266 1.17 -15.77 14.43
C ASP A 266 0.65 -14.59 15.26
N ARG A 267 1.55 -13.71 15.68
CA ARG A 267 1.21 -12.49 16.43
C ARG A 267 0.27 -11.57 15.65
N TYR A 268 0.38 -11.57 14.33
CA TYR A 268 -0.34 -10.66 13.43
C TYR A 268 -1.49 -11.33 12.70
N LEU A 269 -1.47 -12.66 12.56
CA LEU A 269 -2.47 -13.43 11.83
C LEU A 269 -3.38 -14.28 12.74
N GLY A 270 -2.91 -14.64 13.94
CA GLY A 270 -3.62 -15.57 14.83
C GLY A 270 -5.07 -15.17 15.09
N GLY A 271 -6.00 -16.09 14.84
CA GLY A 271 -7.44 -15.93 15.04
C GLY A 271 -8.15 -14.92 14.15
N LEU A 272 -7.54 -14.52 13.02
CA LEU A 272 -8.06 -13.45 12.16
C LEU A 272 -9.45 -13.77 11.59
N TYR A 273 -9.69 -15.04 11.20
CA TYR A 273 -10.94 -15.51 10.60
C TYR A 273 -11.59 -16.69 11.34
N GLU A 274 -11.09 -17.07 12.51
CA GLU A 274 -11.56 -18.28 13.23
C GLU A 274 -12.98 -18.18 13.77
N ASN A 275 -13.55 -16.99 13.91
CA ASN A 275 -14.83 -16.73 14.56
C ASN A 275 -15.83 -15.91 13.72
N ARG A 276 -15.74 -15.94 12.37
CA ARG A 276 -16.69 -15.20 11.52
C ARG A 276 -17.35 -16.07 10.47
#